data_d8e3f0f63146218c0637518383a9f301
#
_entry.id   d8e3f0f63146218c0637518383a9f301
#
_cell.length_a   1.000
_cell.length_b   1.000
_cell.length_c   1.000
_cell.angle_alpha   90.00
_cell.angle_beta   90.00
_cell.angle_gamma   90.00
#
_symmetry.space_group_name_H-M   'P 1'
#
loop_
_entity.id
_entity.type
_entity.pdbx_description
1 polymer ?
#
loop_
_entity_poly.entity_id
_entity_poly.type
_entity_poly.pdbx_seq_one_letter_code
_entity_poly.pdbx_strand_id
1 'polypeptide(L)'
;MDGQEALNLMKENIKQKNLRKHCLAVEAVMAELADYFDKDEEDWRLAGLLHDIDYEQTADEPEKHSLIGADMLSEMGINGKIVDAVRAHNGMHEIPRQTMMAKALYASDPLTGLIVASALIHPDKKLESLDVDFILNRYSDSSFAKGADRDVIASCKEMDIELREFVGLSLSAMQGISDELGL
;
A
#
# COMPACT_ATOMS: atom_id res chain seq x y z
N MET A 1 16.05 2.18 -11.62
CA MET A 1 14.72 2.03 -12.29
C MET A 1 13.98 3.33 -12.03
N ASP A 2 13.53 3.98 -13.08
CA ASP A 2 12.67 5.16 -12.92
C ASP A 2 11.19 4.78 -12.75
N GLY A 3 10.35 5.76 -12.40
CA GLY A 3 8.92 5.51 -12.13
C GLY A 3 8.16 4.96 -13.36
N GLN A 4 8.54 5.35 -14.60
CA GLN A 4 7.88 4.84 -15.79
C GLN A 4 8.28 3.38 -16.08
N GLU A 5 9.54 3.03 -15.85
CA GLU A 5 10.02 1.65 -15.95
C GLU A 5 9.31 0.76 -14.92
N ALA A 6 9.17 1.25 -13.68
CA ALA A 6 8.47 0.54 -12.62
C ALA A 6 6.98 0.34 -12.92
N LEU A 7 6.31 1.36 -13.45
CA LEU A 7 4.90 1.28 -13.88
C LEU A 7 4.70 0.24 -14.99
N ASN A 8 5.62 0.19 -15.95
CA ASN A 8 5.58 -0.81 -17.03
C ASN A 8 5.79 -2.22 -16.46
N LEU A 9 6.78 -2.39 -15.57
CA LEU A 9 7.07 -3.66 -14.91
C LEU A 9 5.85 -4.16 -14.11
N MET A 10 5.22 -3.29 -13.33
CA MET A 10 3.98 -3.62 -12.60
C MET A 10 2.89 -4.08 -13.58
N LYS A 11 2.65 -3.37 -14.70
CA LYS A 11 1.64 -3.72 -15.71
C LYS A 11 1.96 -5.01 -16.46
N GLU A 12 3.23 -5.37 -16.61
CA GLU A 12 3.66 -6.63 -17.22
C GLU A 12 3.34 -7.83 -16.34
N ASN A 13 3.48 -7.71 -15.03
CA ASN A 13 3.26 -8.79 -14.08
C ASN A 13 1.82 -8.85 -13.54
N ILE A 14 1.15 -7.72 -13.39
CA ILE A 14 -0.22 -7.63 -12.88
C ILE A 14 -1.18 -7.30 -14.03
N LYS A 15 -2.16 -8.16 -14.30
CA LYS A 15 -3.16 -7.98 -15.36
C LYS A 15 -4.50 -7.47 -14.82
N GLN A 16 -4.83 -7.80 -13.59
CA GLN A 16 -6.07 -7.39 -12.94
C GLN A 16 -6.09 -5.88 -12.68
N LYS A 17 -7.10 -5.20 -13.24
CA LYS A 17 -7.21 -3.73 -13.15
C LYS A 17 -7.31 -3.24 -11.69
N ASN A 18 -8.04 -3.96 -10.85
CA ASN A 18 -8.21 -3.54 -9.46
C ASN A 18 -6.91 -3.67 -8.66
N LEU A 19 -6.10 -4.70 -8.92
CA LEU A 19 -4.81 -4.87 -8.27
C LEU A 19 -3.82 -3.79 -8.74
N ARG A 20 -3.84 -3.41 -10.03
CA ARG A 20 -3.06 -2.26 -10.51
C ARG A 20 -3.44 -0.95 -9.81
N LYS A 21 -4.76 -0.72 -9.61
CA LYS A 21 -5.23 0.44 -8.87
C LYS A 21 -4.80 0.42 -7.41
N HIS A 22 -4.78 -0.77 -6.80
CA HIS A 22 -4.26 -0.96 -5.46
C HIS A 22 -2.78 -0.59 -5.37
N CYS A 23 -1.93 -1.09 -6.28
CA CYS A 23 -0.51 -0.70 -6.32
C CYS A 23 -0.32 0.81 -6.49
N LEU A 24 -1.13 1.48 -7.34
CA LEU A 24 -1.10 2.94 -7.48
C LEU A 24 -1.53 3.65 -6.20
N ALA A 25 -2.55 3.14 -5.49
CA ALA A 25 -2.98 3.72 -4.23
C ALA A 25 -1.89 3.60 -3.16
N VAL A 26 -1.24 2.43 -3.04
CA VAL A 26 -0.13 2.23 -2.11
C VAL A 26 1.08 3.09 -2.50
N GLU A 27 1.40 3.23 -3.79
CA GLU A 27 2.44 4.15 -4.29
C GLU A 27 2.19 5.58 -3.82
N ALA A 28 0.97 6.10 -3.98
CA ALA A 28 0.63 7.47 -3.60
C ALA A 28 0.74 7.67 -2.07
N VAL A 29 0.26 6.71 -1.28
CA VAL A 29 0.37 6.76 0.19
C VAL A 29 1.83 6.71 0.63
N MET A 30 2.65 5.86 0.01
CA MET A 30 4.07 5.77 0.33
C MET A 30 4.82 7.07 -0.02
N ALA A 31 4.46 7.74 -1.11
CA ALA A 31 5.03 9.05 -1.46
C ALA A 31 4.71 10.12 -0.41
N GLU A 32 3.45 10.21 0.01
CA GLU A 32 3.00 11.14 1.07
C GLU A 32 3.71 10.89 2.39
N LEU A 33 3.88 9.62 2.76
CA LEU A 33 4.62 9.25 3.97
C LEU A 33 6.12 9.53 3.86
N ALA A 34 6.70 9.44 2.66
CA ALA A 34 8.09 9.82 2.44
C ALA A 34 8.29 11.31 2.68
N ASP A 35 7.40 12.17 2.17
CA ASP A 35 7.42 13.61 2.43
C ASP A 35 7.24 13.90 3.93
N TYR A 36 6.24 13.30 4.56
CA TYR A 36 5.99 13.45 5.99
C TYR A 36 7.21 13.12 6.87
N PHE A 37 7.99 12.10 6.50
CA PHE A 37 9.18 11.66 7.25
C PHE A 37 10.50 12.27 6.76
N ASP A 38 10.49 13.15 5.77
CA ASP A 38 11.69 13.69 5.12
C ASP A 38 12.61 12.56 4.60
N LYS A 39 12.04 11.69 3.76
CA LYS A 39 12.70 10.54 3.13
C LYS A 39 12.72 10.69 1.62
N ASP A 40 13.49 9.81 0.97
CA ASP A 40 13.57 9.73 -0.49
C ASP A 40 12.22 9.24 -1.07
N GLU A 41 11.49 10.13 -1.73
CA GLU A 41 10.17 9.86 -2.28
C GLU A 41 10.21 8.80 -3.38
N GLU A 42 11.25 8.81 -4.24
CA GLU A 42 11.35 7.88 -5.37
C GLU A 42 11.48 6.43 -4.88
N ASP A 43 12.35 6.17 -3.91
CA ASP A 43 12.49 4.84 -3.31
C ASP A 43 11.17 4.35 -2.66
N TRP A 44 10.44 5.26 -1.99
CA TRP A 44 9.19 4.90 -1.33
C TRP A 44 8.05 4.66 -2.32
N ARG A 45 7.97 5.46 -3.39
CA ARG A 45 7.04 5.22 -4.51
C ARG A 45 7.28 3.84 -5.12
N LEU A 46 8.53 3.50 -5.42
CA LEU A 46 8.89 2.21 -5.99
C LEU A 46 8.47 1.04 -5.08
N ALA A 47 8.71 1.16 -3.77
CA ALA A 47 8.28 0.13 -2.82
C ALA A 47 6.75 -0.06 -2.86
N GLY A 48 5.98 1.02 -2.87
CA GLY A 48 4.52 0.97 -2.94
C GLY A 48 4.00 0.41 -4.25
N LEU A 49 4.56 0.85 -5.38
CA LEU A 49 4.12 0.43 -6.70
C LEU A 49 4.40 -1.05 -7.00
N LEU A 50 5.51 -1.58 -6.48
CA LEU A 50 6.01 -2.91 -6.81
C LEU A 50 5.79 -3.97 -5.71
N HIS A 51 5.15 -3.62 -4.58
CA HIS A 51 5.03 -4.55 -3.45
C HIS A 51 4.32 -5.86 -3.80
N ASP A 52 3.33 -5.79 -4.66
CA ASP A 52 2.47 -6.92 -5.08
C ASP A 52 2.83 -7.50 -6.45
N ILE A 53 4.05 -7.25 -6.94
CA ILE A 53 4.47 -7.64 -8.30
C ILE A 53 4.31 -9.15 -8.58
N ASP A 54 4.37 -9.98 -7.56
CA ASP A 54 4.24 -11.43 -7.63
C ASP A 54 2.84 -11.95 -7.28
N TYR A 55 1.88 -11.06 -6.92
CA TYR A 55 0.59 -11.47 -6.37
C TYR A 55 -0.20 -12.40 -7.30
N GLU A 56 -0.28 -12.08 -8.59
CA GLU A 56 -0.98 -12.95 -9.55
C GLU A 56 -0.25 -14.29 -9.78
N GLN A 57 1.07 -14.28 -9.71
CA GLN A 57 1.88 -15.49 -9.85
C GLN A 57 1.75 -16.40 -8.64
N THR A 58 1.52 -15.84 -7.45
CA THR A 58 1.47 -16.55 -6.17
C THR A 58 0.05 -16.79 -5.65
N ALA A 59 -0.98 -16.50 -6.47
CA ALA A 59 -2.38 -16.56 -6.06
C ALA A 59 -2.79 -17.92 -5.48
N ASP A 60 -2.24 -19.02 -5.99
CA ASP A 60 -2.49 -20.39 -5.51
C ASP A 60 -1.47 -20.85 -4.44
N GLU A 61 -0.43 -20.06 -4.16
CA GLU A 61 0.66 -20.36 -3.22
C GLU A 61 0.96 -19.12 -2.35
N PRO A 62 0.01 -18.66 -1.51
CA PRO A 62 0.12 -17.41 -0.76
C PRO A 62 1.33 -17.35 0.19
N GLU A 63 1.86 -18.51 0.58
CA GLU A 63 3.11 -18.61 1.34
C GLU A 63 4.36 -18.22 0.56
N LYS A 64 4.25 -18.02 -0.75
CA LYS A 64 5.34 -17.53 -1.60
C LYS A 64 5.24 -16.04 -1.91
N HIS A 65 4.04 -15.45 -1.71
CA HIS A 65 3.80 -14.03 -1.95
C HIS A 65 4.73 -13.16 -1.12
N SER A 66 5.20 -12.09 -1.71
CA SER A 66 6.25 -11.16 -1.25
C SER A 66 7.68 -11.70 -1.31
N LEU A 67 7.89 -13.00 -1.14
CA LEU A 67 9.24 -13.59 -1.27
C LEU A 67 9.70 -13.62 -2.72
N ILE A 68 8.84 -14.12 -3.62
CA ILE A 68 9.14 -14.15 -5.06
C ILE A 68 9.28 -12.72 -5.60
N GLY A 69 8.38 -11.81 -5.23
CA GLY A 69 8.45 -10.40 -5.64
C GLY A 69 9.77 -9.74 -5.22
N ALA A 70 10.17 -9.93 -3.96
CA ALA A 70 11.44 -9.42 -3.47
C ALA A 70 12.65 -10.03 -4.19
N ASP A 71 12.63 -11.34 -4.49
CA ASP A 71 13.70 -11.98 -5.24
C ASP A 71 13.79 -11.44 -6.68
N MET A 72 12.66 -11.26 -7.37
CA MET A 72 12.59 -10.64 -8.70
C MET A 72 13.21 -9.23 -8.69
N LEU A 73 12.84 -8.39 -7.72
CA LEU A 73 13.36 -7.03 -7.61
C LEU A 73 14.86 -7.01 -7.29
N SER A 74 15.31 -7.95 -6.45
CA SER A 74 16.74 -8.12 -6.14
C SER A 74 17.57 -8.50 -7.37
N GLU A 75 17.08 -9.44 -8.19
CA GLU A 75 17.72 -9.86 -9.45
C GLU A 75 17.81 -8.72 -10.46
N MET A 76 16.86 -7.79 -10.45
CA MET A 76 16.86 -6.57 -11.25
C MET A 76 17.80 -5.47 -10.73
N GLY A 77 18.45 -5.69 -9.56
CA GLY A 77 19.37 -4.73 -8.96
C GLY A 77 18.68 -3.55 -8.29
N ILE A 78 17.42 -3.71 -7.87
CA ILE A 78 16.68 -2.69 -7.11
C ILE A 78 17.32 -2.49 -5.73
N ASN A 79 17.25 -1.26 -5.21
CA ASN A 79 17.77 -0.90 -3.90
C ASN A 79 17.33 -1.89 -2.81
N GLY A 80 18.29 -2.42 -2.06
CA GLY A 80 18.02 -3.44 -1.03
C GLY A 80 17.00 -3.02 0.01
N LYS A 81 16.86 -1.71 0.32
CA LYS A 81 15.83 -1.22 1.25
C LYS A 81 14.41 -1.43 0.72
N ILE A 82 14.22 -1.27 -0.60
CA ILE A 82 12.94 -1.53 -1.27
C ILE A 82 12.66 -3.03 -1.24
N VAL A 83 13.64 -3.85 -1.61
CA VAL A 83 13.55 -5.31 -1.60
C VAL A 83 13.18 -5.83 -0.21
N ASP A 84 13.84 -5.31 0.84
CA ASP A 84 13.55 -5.69 2.22
C ASP A 84 12.13 -5.28 2.64
N ALA A 85 11.66 -4.10 2.23
CA ALA A 85 10.31 -3.64 2.53
C ALA A 85 9.27 -4.53 1.84
N VAL A 86 9.46 -4.83 0.54
CA VAL A 86 8.59 -5.75 -0.21
C VAL A 86 8.60 -7.14 0.43
N ARG A 87 9.76 -7.68 0.79
CA ARG A 87 9.87 -8.99 1.45
C ARG A 87 9.11 -9.06 2.77
N ALA A 88 9.09 -7.97 3.54
CA ALA A 88 8.54 -7.93 4.89
C ALA A 88 7.06 -7.48 4.94
N HIS A 89 6.43 -7.10 3.80
CA HIS A 89 5.06 -6.59 3.84
C HIS A 89 4.00 -7.69 4.05
N ASN A 90 4.30 -8.94 3.69
CA ASN A 90 3.40 -10.05 3.99
C ASN A 90 3.63 -10.55 5.42
N GLY A 91 2.68 -10.30 6.31
CA GLY A 91 2.75 -10.69 7.71
C GLY A 91 2.87 -12.21 7.96
N MET A 92 2.51 -13.04 6.98
CA MET A 92 2.61 -14.51 7.08
C MET A 92 4.05 -15.00 7.33
N HIS A 93 5.04 -14.25 6.87
CA HIS A 93 6.45 -14.65 6.97
C HIS A 93 7.12 -14.23 8.27
N GLU A 94 6.46 -13.44 9.11
CA GLU A 94 7.00 -12.94 10.38
C GLU A 94 8.38 -12.25 10.23
N ILE A 95 8.70 -11.72 9.04
CA ILE A 95 9.96 -11.03 8.77
C ILE A 95 9.96 -9.68 9.49
N PRO A 96 10.98 -9.37 10.31
CA PRO A 96 11.03 -8.11 11.05
C PRO A 96 11.10 -6.88 10.12
N ARG A 97 10.21 -5.92 10.30
CA ARG A 97 10.19 -4.63 9.61
C ARG A 97 11.16 -3.66 10.26
N GLN A 98 12.43 -3.72 9.85
CA GLN A 98 13.50 -2.95 10.50
C GLN A 98 13.56 -1.48 10.06
N THR A 99 13.09 -1.18 8.85
CA THR A 99 13.14 0.18 8.29
C THR A 99 11.80 0.89 8.39
N MET A 100 11.83 2.24 8.41
CA MET A 100 10.62 3.05 8.37
C MET A 100 9.78 2.74 7.12
N MET A 101 10.43 2.56 5.94
CA MET A 101 9.79 2.17 4.69
C MET A 101 9.03 0.84 4.83
N ALA A 102 9.63 -0.19 5.45
CA ALA A 102 8.98 -1.49 5.63
C ALA A 102 7.76 -1.40 6.57
N LYS A 103 7.84 -0.59 7.63
CA LYS A 103 6.70 -0.33 8.54
C LYS A 103 5.58 0.41 7.82
N ALA A 104 5.94 1.44 7.03
CA ALA A 104 5.01 2.24 6.26
C ALA A 104 4.27 1.38 5.22
N LEU A 105 4.98 0.60 4.43
CA LEU A 105 4.39 -0.28 3.43
C LEU A 105 3.42 -1.28 4.06
N TYR A 106 3.83 -1.94 5.13
CA TYR A 106 3.02 -2.92 5.85
C TYR A 106 1.69 -2.34 6.37
N ALA A 107 1.73 -1.14 6.98
CA ALA A 107 0.53 -0.51 7.51
C ALA A 107 -0.37 0.08 6.42
N SER A 108 0.23 0.59 5.32
CA SER A 108 -0.49 1.28 4.23
C SER A 108 -1.27 0.32 3.34
N ASP A 109 -0.73 -0.86 3.06
CA ASP A 109 -1.33 -1.84 2.17
C ASP A 109 -2.82 -2.11 2.53
N PRO A 110 -3.19 -2.62 3.71
CA PRO A 110 -4.60 -2.86 4.03
C PRO A 110 -5.41 -1.58 4.23
N LEU A 111 -4.79 -0.45 4.59
CA LEU A 111 -5.49 0.82 4.75
C LEU A 111 -6.03 1.34 3.42
N THR A 112 -5.27 1.23 2.32
CA THR A 112 -5.75 1.64 0.99
C THR A 112 -7.00 0.88 0.59
N GLY A 113 -7.06 -0.43 0.87
CA GLY A 113 -8.24 -1.26 0.66
C GLY A 113 -9.44 -0.82 1.49
N LEU A 114 -9.23 -0.43 2.75
CA LEU A 114 -10.28 0.12 3.61
C LEU A 114 -10.82 1.45 3.07
N ILE A 115 -9.97 2.35 2.60
CA ILE A 115 -10.35 3.65 2.02
C ILE A 115 -11.16 3.43 0.74
N VAL A 116 -10.70 2.57 -0.17
CA VAL A 116 -11.44 2.21 -1.39
C VAL A 116 -12.82 1.64 -1.06
N ALA A 117 -12.90 0.68 -0.12
CA ALA A 117 -14.16 0.11 0.30
C ALA A 117 -15.10 1.17 0.89
N SER A 118 -14.55 2.14 1.64
CA SER A 118 -15.31 3.26 2.21
C SER A 118 -15.87 4.18 1.12
N ALA A 119 -15.09 4.47 0.08
CA ALA A 119 -15.56 5.24 -1.07
C ALA A 119 -16.70 4.52 -1.80
N LEU A 120 -16.58 3.23 -2.04
CA LEU A 120 -17.57 2.45 -2.78
C LEU A 120 -18.94 2.35 -2.09
N ILE A 121 -19.01 2.45 -0.77
CA ILE A 121 -20.28 2.47 -0.03
C ILE A 121 -20.83 3.88 0.22
N HIS A 122 -19.99 4.92 0.02
CA HIS A 122 -20.47 6.30 0.12
C HIS A 122 -21.49 6.58 -1.00
N PRO A 123 -22.55 7.38 -0.76
CA PRO A 123 -23.57 7.69 -1.78
C PRO A 123 -22.97 8.23 -3.08
N ASP A 124 -21.95 9.08 -2.99
CA ASP A 124 -21.30 9.70 -4.15
C ASP A 124 -20.30 8.78 -4.84
N LYS A 125 -19.85 7.73 -4.16
CA LYS A 125 -18.81 6.79 -4.62
C LYS A 125 -17.52 7.47 -5.10
N LYS A 126 -17.11 8.50 -4.36
CA LYS A 126 -15.93 9.31 -4.67
C LYS A 126 -15.04 9.47 -3.43
N LEU A 127 -13.75 9.49 -3.66
CA LEU A 127 -12.76 9.75 -2.60
C LEU A 127 -12.88 11.16 -2.02
N GLU A 128 -13.18 12.16 -2.87
CA GLU A 128 -13.34 13.55 -2.45
C GLU A 128 -14.49 13.75 -1.46
N SER A 129 -15.46 12.85 -1.44
CA SER A 129 -16.61 12.90 -0.54
C SER A 129 -16.33 12.29 0.84
N LEU A 130 -15.17 11.66 1.01
CA LEU A 130 -14.76 11.04 2.28
C LEU A 130 -14.02 12.05 3.17
N ASP A 131 -14.24 11.90 4.46
CA ASP A 131 -13.42 12.50 5.50
C ASP A 131 -12.83 11.42 6.43
N VAL A 132 -11.91 11.85 7.26
CA VAL A 132 -11.21 10.96 8.21
C VAL A 132 -12.18 10.29 9.18
N ASP A 133 -13.20 11.00 9.64
CA ASP A 133 -14.19 10.47 10.60
C ASP A 133 -15.01 9.35 9.96
N PHE A 134 -15.40 9.49 8.70
CA PHE A 134 -16.10 8.44 7.97
C PHE A 134 -15.26 7.17 7.89
N ILE A 135 -13.96 7.28 7.53
CA ILE A 135 -13.05 6.13 7.45
C ILE A 135 -12.82 5.50 8.83
N LEU A 136 -12.61 6.29 9.88
CA LEU A 136 -12.43 5.78 11.23
C LEU A 136 -13.69 5.06 11.77
N ASN A 137 -14.87 5.51 11.39
CA ASN A 137 -16.11 4.80 11.68
C ASN A 137 -16.17 3.44 10.97
N ARG A 138 -15.69 3.34 9.72
CA ARG A 138 -15.59 2.06 8.98
C ARG A 138 -14.47 1.18 9.52
N TYR A 139 -13.36 1.78 9.94
CA TYR A 139 -12.28 1.08 10.64
C TYR A 139 -12.77 0.37 11.91
N SER A 140 -13.62 1.03 12.68
CA SER A 140 -14.18 0.49 13.93
C SER A 140 -15.19 -0.64 13.72
N ASP A 141 -15.75 -0.78 12.50
CA ASP A 141 -16.65 -1.86 12.13
C ASP A 141 -15.85 -3.06 11.60
N SER A 142 -15.58 -4.03 12.46
CA SER A 142 -14.83 -5.24 12.11
C SER A 142 -15.52 -6.13 11.07
N SER A 143 -16.81 -5.93 10.81
CA SER A 143 -17.56 -6.67 9.79
C SER A 143 -17.39 -6.06 8.39
N PHE A 144 -16.98 -4.79 8.32
CA PHE A 144 -16.77 -4.06 7.08
C PHE A 144 -15.35 -4.29 6.53
N ALA A 145 -15.21 -4.50 5.22
CA ALA A 145 -13.92 -4.70 4.53
C ALA A 145 -12.99 -5.65 5.30
N LYS A 146 -13.42 -6.87 5.54
CA LYS A 146 -12.73 -7.87 6.39
C LYS A 146 -11.30 -8.19 5.94
N GLY A 147 -10.99 -7.97 4.65
CA GLY A 147 -9.62 -8.14 4.13
C GLY A 147 -8.64 -7.06 4.58
N ALA A 148 -9.14 -5.90 5.05
CA ALA A 148 -8.31 -4.85 5.60
C ALA A 148 -8.05 -5.12 7.09
N ASP A 149 -6.94 -5.77 7.39
CA ASP A 149 -6.54 -6.15 8.75
C ASP A 149 -6.31 -4.91 9.62
N ARG A 150 -7.10 -4.79 10.71
CA ARG A 150 -7.07 -3.62 11.61
C ARG A 150 -5.82 -3.57 12.47
N ASP A 151 -5.27 -4.71 12.86
CA ASP A 151 -4.04 -4.79 13.65
C ASP A 151 -2.84 -4.37 12.79
N VAL A 152 -2.84 -4.76 11.51
CA VAL A 152 -1.85 -4.33 10.53
C VAL A 152 -1.92 -2.81 10.31
N ILE A 153 -3.12 -2.25 10.11
CA ILE A 153 -3.30 -0.79 9.99
C ILE A 153 -2.83 -0.07 11.26
N ALA A 154 -3.20 -0.59 12.44
CA ALA A 154 -2.81 -0.01 13.73
C ALA A 154 -1.30 -0.08 14.00
N SER A 155 -0.54 -0.87 13.22
CA SER A 155 0.93 -0.89 13.32
C SER A 155 1.58 0.42 12.87
N CYS A 156 0.82 1.39 12.34
CA CYS A 156 1.27 2.77 12.10
C CYS A 156 1.93 3.41 13.33
N LYS A 157 1.51 3.01 14.54
CA LYS A 157 2.15 3.41 15.81
C LYS A 157 3.64 3.04 15.91
N GLU A 158 4.10 2.04 15.16
CA GLU A 158 5.54 1.69 15.09
C GLU A 158 6.37 2.76 14.37
N MET A 159 5.69 3.72 13.71
CA MET A 159 6.27 4.89 13.06
C MET A 159 6.07 6.18 13.86
N ASP A 160 5.56 6.09 15.08
CA ASP A 160 5.19 7.23 15.92
C ASP A 160 4.12 8.15 15.27
N ILE A 161 3.21 7.58 14.44
CA ILE A 161 2.05 8.27 13.88
C ILE A 161 0.77 7.76 14.55
N GLU A 162 -0.09 8.69 14.95
CA GLU A 162 -1.43 8.38 15.43
C GLU A 162 -2.33 7.91 14.27
N LEU A 163 -3.22 6.94 14.54
CA LEU A 163 -4.10 6.34 13.52
C LEU A 163 -4.89 7.40 12.72
N ARG A 164 -5.40 8.44 13.40
CA ARG A 164 -6.16 9.52 12.75
C ARG A 164 -5.32 10.29 11.73
N GLU A 165 -4.10 10.59 12.09
CA GLU A 165 -3.15 11.30 11.22
C GLU A 165 -2.74 10.42 10.04
N PHE A 166 -2.43 9.15 10.30
CA PHE A 166 -2.10 8.17 9.26
C PHE A 166 -3.24 8.02 8.24
N VAL A 167 -4.49 7.89 8.71
CA VAL A 167 -5.68 7.87 7.83
C VAL A 167 -5.82 9.16 7.04
N GLY A 168 -5.55 10.31 7.66
CA GLY A 168 -5.63 11.62 6.99
C GLY A 168 -4.63 11.76 5.85
N LEU A 169 -3.36 11.43 6.09
CA LEU A 169 -2.30 11.43 5.08
C LEU A 169 -2.64 10.47 3.93
N SER A 170 -3.06 9.25 4.27
CA SER A 170 -3.40 8.24 3.26
C SER A 170 -4.61 8.65 2.41
N LEU A 171 -5.64 9.23 3.03
CA LEU A 171 -6.80 9.74 2.29
C LEU A 171 -6.42 10.88 1.35
N SER A 172 -5.63 11.85 1.82
CA SER A 172 -5.14 12.98 1.03
C SER A 172 -4.36 12.50 -0.21
N ALA A 173 -3.43 11.57 -0.02
CA ALA A 173 -2.66 10.98 -1.10
C ALA A 173 -3.54 10.31 -2.15
N MET A 174 -4.53 9.50 -1.71
CA MET A 174 -5.43 8.80 -2.63
C MET A 174 -6.42 9.73 -3.33
N GLN A 175 -6.85 10.82 -2.68
CA GLN A 175 -7.65 11.88 -3.31
C GLN A 175 -6.88 12.57 -4.45
N GLY A 176 -5.57 12.75 -4.29
CA GLY A 176 -4.69 13.32 -5.32
C GLY A 176 -4.61 12.51 -6.62
N ILE A 177 -4.97 11.22 -6.59
CA ILE A 177 -4.97 10.31 -7.75
C ILE A 177 -6.36 9.68 -7.99
N SER A 178 -7.43 10.34 -7.56
CA SER A 178 -8.80 9.80 -7.64
C SER A 178 -9.21 9.43 -9.07
N ASP A 179 -8.79 10.20 -10.08
CA ASP A 179 -9.05 9.94 -11.50
C ASP A 179 -8.43 8.60 -11.94
N GLU A 180 -7.19 8.32 -11.56
CA GLU A 180 -6.48 7.06 -11.87
C GLU A 180 -7.16 5.87 -11.17
N LEU A 181 -7.66 6.09 -9.96
CA LEU A 181 -8.40 5.08 -9.21
C LEU A 181 -9.84 4.92 -9.72
N GLY A 182 -10.39 5.96 -10.38
CA GLY A 182 -11.76 5.99 -10.87
C GLY A 182 -12.79 6.03 -9.73
N LEU A 183 -12.49 6.81 -8.69
CA LEU A 183 -13.29 6.97 -7.46
C LEU A 183 -13.54 8.45 -7.14
#